data_81e4ce44ffe7c5114d6cb1be54aaf104
#
_entry.id   81e4ce44ffe7c5114d6cb1be54aaf104
#
_cell.length_a   1.000
_cell.length_b   1.000
_cell.length_c   1.000
_cell.angle_alpha   90.00
_cell.angle_beta   90.00
_cell.angle_gamma   90.00
#
_symmetry.space_group_name_H-M   'P 1'
#
loop_
_entity.id
_entity.type
_entity.pdbx_description
1 polymer ?
#
loop_
_entity_poly.entity_id
_entity_poly.type
_entity_poly.pdbx_seq_one_letter_code
_entity_poly.pdbx_strand_id
1 'polypeptide(L)'
;DLSLTRHVVWMWLASGLLITTLIACFGRPKLVPTGLANALEAIVLFIRDEVVLPVMGESGRTYLPFLLTIFFFILYCNLLGLVPYSATATGNISVTVALALISFAVTQGAGIANNGLFGHLKALVPGGLPAPLLIIMIPIEIIGLIAKPFALAIRLFANMIAGHIAILVFL
;
A
#
# COMPACT_ATOMS: atom_id res chain seq x y z
N ASP A 1 -17.46 -11.67 19.56
CA ASP A 1 -16.63 -10.92 20.50
C ASP A 1 -16.03 -9.71 19.81
N LEU A 2 -16.67 -8.54 20.00
CA LEU A 2 -16.13 -7.23 19.64
C LEU A 2 -15.09 -6.81 20.69
N SER A 3 -14.06 -7.62 20.88
CA SER A 3 -12.93 -7.21 21.70
C SER A 3 -12.13 -6.18 20.90
N LEU A 4 -12.22 -4.92 21.30
CA LEU A 4 -11.33 -3.84 20.85
C LEU A 4 -9.90 -4.22 21.23
N THR A 5 -9.23 -4.94 20.34
CA THR A 5 -7.82 -5.27 20.52
C THR A 5 -6.99 -3.99 20.48
N ARG A 6 -5.90 -3.95 21.26
CA ARG A 6 -4.96 -2.81 21.26
C ARG A 6 -4.60 -2.35 19.84
N HIS A 7 -4.44 -3.28 18.90
CA HIS A 7 -4.12 -2.99 17.50
C HIS A 7 -5.22 -2.17 16.78
N VAL A 8 -6.50 -2.46 17.05
CA VAL A 8 -7.62 -1.72 16.44
C VAL A 8 -7.64 -0.27 16.93
N VAL A 9 -7.40 -0.04 18.22
CA VAL A 9 -7.34 1.32 18.78
C VAL A 9 -6.19 2.12 18.14
N TRP A 10 -5.02 1.51 17.98
CA TRP A 10 -3.88 2.16 17.33
C TRP A 10 -4.13 2.44 15.84
N MET A 11 -4.86 1.56 15.13
CA MET A 11 -5.28 1.81 13.75
C MET A 11 -6.24 3.00 13.64
N TRP A 12 -7.19 3.11 14.57
CA TRP A 12 -8.12 4.24 14.61
C TRP A 12 -7.39 5.54 14.91
N LEU A 13 -6.43 5.48 15.81
CA LEU A 13 -5.59 6.62 16.16
C LEU A 13 -4.72 7.05 14.96
N ALA A 14 -4.12 6.11 14.25
CA ALA A 14 -3.37 6.37 13.01
C ALA A 14 -4.25 7.03 11.95
N SER A 15 -5.47 6.50 11.72
CA SER A 15 -6.42 7.06 10.76
C SER A 15 -6.87 8.47 11.16
N GLY A 16 -7.19 8.69 12.44
CA GLY A 16 -7.57 10.00 12.96
C GLY A 16 -6.44 11.02 12.82
N LEU A 17 -5.22 10.63 13.14
CA LEU A 17 -4.04 11.49 13.02
C LEU A 17 -3.72 11.81 11.56
N LEU A 18 -3.87 10.85 10.66
CA LEU A 18 -3.76 11.06 9.21
C LEU A 18 -4.77 12.10 8.72
N ILE A 19 -6.05 11.91 9.05
CA ILE A 19 -7.13 12.80 8.61
C ILE A 19 -6.90 14.21 9.16
N THR A 20 -6.59 14.34 10.43
CA THR A 20 -6.35 15.66 11.07
C THR A 20 -5.13 16.36 10.47
N THR A 21 -4.05 15.64 10.17
CA THR A 21 -2.86 16.19 9.52
C THR A 21 -3.16 16.65 8.10
N LEU A 22 -3.86 15.86 7.32
CA LEU A 22 -4.24 16.23 5.95
C LEU A 22 -5.18 17.46 5.94
N ILE A 23 -6.18 17.50 6.83
CA ILE A 23 -7.08 18.65 6.94
C ILE A 23 -6.32 19.90 7.40
N ALA A 24 -5.42 19.78 8.37
CA ALA A 24 -4.62 20.88 8.85
C ALA A 24 -3.66 21.45 7.79
N CYS A 25 -3.05 20.57 6.99
CA CYS A 25 -2.09 20.96 5.96
C CYS A 25 -2.76 21.47 4.67
N PHE A 26 -3.86 20.84 4.24
CA PHE A 26 -4.51 21.13 2.95
C PHE A 26 -5.89 21.77 3.08
N GLY A 27 -6.46 21.89 4.29
CA GLY A 27 -7.76 22.50 4.53
C GLY A 27 -7.81 24.02 4.26
N ARG A 28 -6.66 24.68 4.20
CA ARG A 28 -6.52 26.09 3.79
C ARG A 28 -5.55 26.17 2.62
N PRO A 29 -6.04 26.35 1.39
CA PRO A 29 -5.19 26.42 0.22
C PRO A 29 -4.28 27.67 0.31
N LYS A 30 -3.01 27.47 0.60
CA LYS A 30 -1.96 28.49 0.46
C LYS A 30 -1.24 28.27 -0.85
N LEU A 31 -0.99 29.35 -1.58
CA LEU A 31 -0.25 29.32 -2.85
C LEU A 31 1.16 28.72 -2.71
N VAL A 32 1.77 28.85 -1.53
CA VAL A 32 3.07 28.23 -1.21
C VAL A 32 2.92 27.55 0.14
N PRO A 33 2.89 26.20 0.19
CA PRO A 33 2.86 25.47 1.44
C PRO A 33 4.19 25.63 2.18
N THR A 34 4.11 25.77 3.50
CA THR A 34 5.29 25.95 4.37
C THR A 34 5.35 24.84 5.43
N GLY A 35 6.55 24.42 5.80
CA GLY A 35 6.76 23.43 6.86
C GLY A 35 6.28 22.02 6.49
N LEU A 36 5.47 21.41 7.37
CA LEU A 36 4.96 20.04 7.17
C LEU A 36 4.12 19.89 5.90
N ALA A 37 3.34 20.89 5.52
CA ALA A 37 2.55 20.86 4.30
C ALA A 37 3.44 20.73 3.06
N ASN A 38 4.56 21.43 3.01
CA ASN A 38 5.53 21.33 1.93
C ASN A 38 6.18 19.94 1.86
N ALA A 39 6.52 19.36 3.02
CA ALA A 39 7.08 17.99 3.07
C ALA A 39 6.07 16.94 2.56
N LEU A 40 4.80 17.05 2.97
CA LEU A 40 3.74 16.14 2.50
C LEU A 40 3.49 16.32 0.99
N GLU A 41 3.48 17.56 0.50
CA GLU A 41 3.33 17.84 -0.93
C GLU A 41 4.50 17.26 -1.73
N ALA A 42 5.73 17.42 -1.26
CA ALA A 42 6.91 16.82 -1.91
C ALA A 42 6.79 15.29 -2.02
N ILE A 43 6.30 14.62 -0.98
CA ILE A 43 6.05 13.16 -1.01
C ILE A 43 4.95 12.81 -2.02
N VAL A 44 3.85 13.58 -2.04
CA VAL A 44 2.75 13.37 -2.99
C VAL A 44 3.23 13.54 -4.43
N LEU A 45 3.99 14.59 -4.72
CA LEU A 45 4.57 14.85 -6.04
C LEU A 45 5.55 13.74 -6.42
N PHE A 46 6.42 13.32 -5.50
CA PHE A 46 7.34 12.21 -5.72
C PHE A 46 6.61 10.93 -6.11
N ILE A 47 5.58 10.54 -5.34
CA ILE A 47 4.80 9.33 -5.65
C ILE A 47 4.09 9.47 -7.00
N ARG A 48 3.54 10.63 -7.32
CA ARG A 48 2.88 10.87 -8.59
C ARG A 48 3.85 10.78 -9.77
N ASP A 49 4.97 11.51 -9.69
CA ASP A 49 5.84 11.75 -10.85
C ASP A 49 6.89 10.66 -11.05
N GLU A 50 7.41 10.08 -9.94
CA GLU A 50 8.47 9.08 -10.00
C GLU A 50 7.95 7.64 -9.89
N VAL A 51 6.72 7.44 -9.37
CA VAL A 51 6.18 6.08 -9.18
C VAL A 51 4.98 5.83 -10.10
N VAL A 52 3.94 6.67 -10.01
CA VAL A 52 2.67 6.38 -10.67
C VAL A 52 2.73 6.66 -12.18
N LEU A 53 3.19 7.84 -12.57
CA LEU A 53 3.23 8.22 -13.98
C LEU A 53 4.17 7.35 -14.83
N PRO A 54 5.40 6.99 -14.40
CA PRO A 54 6.27 6.12 -15.19
C PRO A 54 5.75 4.69 -15.34
N VAL A 55 5.01 4.18 -14.33
CA VAL A 55 4.53 2.78 -14.31
C VAL A 55 3.16 2.63 -14.98
N MET A 56 2.23 3.55 -14.72
CA MET A 56 0.82 3.44 -15.12
C MET A 56 0.41 4.45 -16.19
N GLY A 57 1.28 5.42 -16.53
CA GLY A 57 0.96 6.52 -17.44
C GLY A 57 -0.17 7.42 -16.92
N GLU A 58 -0.85 8.11 -17.81
CA GLU A 58 -1.97 9.02 -17.48
C GLU A 58 -3.16 8.31 -16.82
N SER A 59 -3.39 7.02 -17.12
CA SER A 59 -4.43 6.21 -16.46
C SER A 59 -4.19 6.04 -14.97
N GLY A 60 -2.95 6.14 -14.52
CA GLY A 60 -2.57 6.06 -13.11
C GLY A 60 -3.11 7.18 -12.25
N ARG A 61 -3.44 8.33 -12.82
CA ARG A 61 -4.02 9.48 -12.09
C ARG A 61 -5.33 9.14 -11.39
N THR A 62 -6.13 8.27 -11.97
CA THR A 62 -7.40 7.82 -11.36
C THR A 62 -7.16 7.01 -10.09
N TYR A 63 -6.07 6.24 -10.04
CA TYR A 63 -5.71 5.39 -8.90
C TYR A 63 -4.80 6.08 -7.88
N LEU A 64 -4.28 7.28 -8.22
CA LEU A 64 -3.37 8.04 -7.37
C LEU A 64 -3.93 8.31 -5.96
N PRO A 65 -5.19 8.78 -5.76
CA PRO A 65 -5.72 9.02 -4.41
C PRO A 65 -5.78 7.74 -3.56
N PHE A 66 -6.08 6.60 -4.17
CA PHE A 66 -6.08 5.31 -3.48
C PHE A 66 -4.66 4.91 -3.04
N LEU A 67 -3.69 5.02 -3.95
CA LEU A 67 -2.28 4.70 -3.66
C LEU A 67 -1.71 5.60 -2.56
N LEU A 68 -2.00 6.90 -2.62
CA LEU A 68 -1.61 7.86 -1.58
C LEU A 68 -2.26 7.54 -0.24
N THR A 69 -3.54 7.17 -0.22
CA THR A 69 -4.24 6.81 1.02
C THR A 69 -3.59 5.60 1.68
N ILE A 70 -3.32 4.53 0.94
CA ILE A 70 -2.64 3.34 1.47
C ILE A 70 -1.22 3.68 1.93
N PHE A 71 -0.48 4.44 1.14
CA PHE A 71 0.89 4.82 1.47
C PHE A 71 0.94 5.60 2.79
N PHE A 72 0.16 6.66 2.91
CA PHE A 72 0.14 7.47 4.13
C PHE A 72 -0.41 6.70 5.32
N PHE A 73 -1.43 5.86 5.13
CA PHE A 73 -1.95 5.01 6.19
C PHE A 73 -0.88 4.07 6.76
N ILE A 74 -0.16 3.37 5.89
CA ILE A 74 0.95 2.49 6.30
C ILE A 74 2.07 3.29 6.95
N LEU A 75 2.41 4.46 6.40
CA LEU A 75 3.43 5.35 6.95
C LEU A 75 3.08 5.77 8.39
N TYR A 76 1.84 6.22 8.63
CA TYR A 76 1.40 6.62 9.97
C TYR A 76 1.33 5.45 10.94
N CYS A 77 0.87 4.27 10.49
CA CYS A 77 0.90 3.06 11.29
C CYS A 77 2.32 2.68 11.71
N ASN A 78 3.28 2.81 10.80
CA ASN A 78 4.70 2.52 11.06
C ASN A 78 5.32 3.56 12.00
N LEU A 79 5.06 4.86 11.79
CA LEU A 79 5.55 5.93 12.67
C LEU A 79 5.02 5.80 14.09
N LEU A 80 3.72 5.52 14.25
CA LEU A 80 3.14 5.26 15.57
C LEU A 80 3.71 3.99 16.21
N GLY A 81 4.05 3.00 15.39
CA GLY A 81 4.68 1.78 15.83
C GLY A 81 6.11 1.93 16.35
N LEU A 82 6.80 3.01 16.00
CA LEU A 82 8.14 3.32 16.53
C LEU A 82 8.09 3.86 17.97
N VAL A 83 6.92 4.27 18.46
CA VAL A 83 6.77 4.74 19.84
C VAL A 83 6.94 3.54 20.79
N PRO A 84 7.86 3.58 21.76
CA PRO A 84 8.02 2.53 22.75
C PRO A 84 6.71 2.26 23.49
N TYR A 85 6.40 0.99 23.75
CA TYR A 85 5.14 0.52 24.37
C TYR A 85 3.86 0.68 23.51
N SER A 86 3.95 1.15 22.24
CA SER A 86 2.82 1.15 21.34
C SER A 86 2.58 -0.26 20.77
N ALA A 87 1.32 -0.61 20.54
CA ALA A 87 0.99 -1.82 19.78
C ALA A 87 1.03 -1.47 18.29
N THR A 88 2.07 -1.94 17.59
CA THR A 88 2.21 -1.73 16.15
C THR A 88 1.08 -2.40 15.40
N ALA A 89 0.25 -1.62 14.71
CA ALA A 89 -0.84 -2.18 13.91
C ALA A 89 -0.31 -3.09 12.79
N THR A 90 0.76 -2.67 12.12
CA THR A 90 1.44 -3.43 11.05
C THR A 90 2.35 -4.55 11.57
N GLY A 91 2.58 -4.64 12.88
CA GLY A 91 3.20 -5.79 13.55
C GLY A 91 2.24 -6.98 13.72
N ASN A 92 0.97 -6.83 13.36
CA ASN A 92 -0.01 -7.92 13.34
C ASN A 92 -0.17 -8.43 11.91
N ILE A 93 0.10 -9.73 11.71
CA ILE A 93 0.02 -10.35 10.38
C ILE A 93 -1.40 -10.28 9.78
N SER A 94 -2.44 -10.30 10.62
CA SER A 94 -3.83 -10.17 10.15
C SER A 94 -4.09 -8.82 9.49
N VAL A 95 -3.53 -7.74 10.03
CA VAL A 95 -3.66 -6.38 9.48
C VAL A 95 -2.89 -6.26 8.17
N THR A 96 -1.66 -6.78 8.11
CA THR A 96 -0.84 -6.73 6.89
C THR A 96 -1.42 -7.57 5.76
N VAL A 97 -1.99 -8.74 6.10
CA VAL A 97 -2.72 -9.58 5.12
C VAL A 97 -3.98 -8.87 4.63
N ALA A 98 -4.76 -8.24 5.51
CA ALA A 98 -5.94 -7.48 5.10
C ALA A 98 -5.59 -6.33 4.14
N LEU A 99 -4.54 -5.55 4.44
CA LEU A 99 -4.05 -4.47 3.56
C LEU A 99 -3.56 -5.01 2.21
N ALA A 100 -2.83 -6.14 2.22
CA ALA A 100 -2.36 -6.79 1.01
C ALA A 100 -3.52 -7.30 0.15
N LEU A 101 -4.57 -7.88 0.76
CA LEU A 101 -5.77 -8.33 0.07
C LEU A 101 -6.57 -7.18 -0.53
N ILE A 102 -6.73 -6.08 0.19
CA ILE A 102 -7.40 -4.86 -0.33
C ILE A 102 -6.62 -4.33 -1.52
N SER A 103 -5.31 -4.18 -1.41
CA SER A 103 -4.45 -3.72 -2.50
C SER A 103 -4.53 -4.65 -3.71
N PHE A 104 -4.52 -5.95 -3.49
CA PHE A 104 -4.68 -6.96 -4.52
C PHE A 104 -6.05 -6.86 -5.21
N ALA A 105 -7.14 -6.77 -4.43
CA ALA A 105 -8.50 -6.66 -4.97
C ALA A 105 -8.66 -5.42 -5.85
N VAL A 106 -8.11 -4.27 -5.41
CA VAL A 106 -8.15 -3.04 -6.21
C VAL A 106 -7.30 -3.16 -7.48
N THR A 107 -6.11 -3.75 -7.39
CA THR A 107 -5.23 -3.94 -8.55
C THR A 107 -5.88 -4.86 -9.58
N GLN A 108 -6.48 -5.99 -9.15
CA GLN A 108 -7.19 -6.89 -10.05
C GLN A 108 -8.46 -6.24 -10.61
N GLY A 109 -9.24 -5.57 -9.75
CA GLY A 109 -10.45 -4.84 -10.16
C GLY A 109 -10.14 -3.76 -11.20
N ALA A 110 -9.08 -2.98 -11.01
CA ALA A 110 -8.62 -1.99 -11.97
C ALA A 110 -8.18 -2.62 -13.30
N GLY A 111 -7.45 -3.73 -13.25
CA GLY A 111 -7.02 -4.47 -14.43
C GLY A 111 -8.20 -5.01 -15.24
N ILE A 112 -9.23 -5.54 -14.55
CA ILE A 112 -10.45 -6.05 -15.19
C ILE A 112 -11.30 -4.90 -15.75
N ALA A 113 -11.41 -3.78 -15.02
CA ALA A 113 -12.19 -2.63 -15.46
C ALA A 113 -11.63 -1.98 -16.73
N ASN A 114 -10.30 -1.91 -16.86
CA ASN A 114 -9.64 -1.29 -18.01
C ASN A 114 -9.55 -2.21 -19.24
N ASN A 115 -9.31 -3.50 -19.05
CA ASN A 115 -9.03 -4.45 -20.14
C ASN A 115 -10.13 -5.48 -20.36
N GLY A 116 -11.16 -5.49 -19.52
CA GLY A 116 -12.13 -6.58 -19.47
C GLY A 116 -11.54 -7.88 -18.92
N LEU A 117 -12.40 -8.83 -18.56
CA LEU A 117 -11.97 -10.09 -17.94
C LEU A 117 -11.01 -10.90 -18.84
N PHE A 118 -11.37 -11.06 -20.10
CA PHE A 118 -10.54 -11.78 -21.09
C PHE A 118 -9.28 -11.02 -21.47
N GLY A 119 -9.37 -9.68 -21.60
CA GLY A 119 -8.20 -8.83 -21.86
C GLY A 119 -7.19 -8.87 -20.73
N HIS A 120 -7.67 -8.84 -19.48
CA HIS A 120 -6.83 -8.94 -18.29
C HIS A 120 -6.10 -10.28 -18.19
N LEU A 121 -6.81 -11.40 -18.42
CA LEU A 121 -6.20 -12.74 -18.46
C LEU A 121 -5.18 -12.87 -19.60
N LYS A 122 -5.46 -12.27 -20.77
CA LYS A 122 -4.53 -12.26 -21.90
C LYS A 122 -3.33 -11.35 -21.64
N ALA A 123 -3.49 -10.27 -20.89
CA ALA A 123 -2.40 -9.37 -20.52
C ALA A 123 -1.44 -9.99 -19.49
N LEU A 124 -1.90 -10.96 -18.69
CA LEU A 124 -1.07 -11.74 -17.79
C LEU A 124 -0.09 -12.65 -18.55
N VAL A 125 -0.43 -13.04 -19.77
CA VAL A 125 0.40 -13.93 -20.61
C VAL A 125 1.13 -13.07 -21.64
N PRO A 126 2.47 -13.03 -21.66
CA PRO A 126 3.23 -12.28 -22.66
C PRO A 126 2.89 -12.74 -24.08
N GLY A 127 2.46 -11.82 -24.94
CA GLY A 127 2.17 -12.11 -26.33
C GLY A 127 3.44 -12.50 -27.10
N GLY A 128 3.33 -13.50 -28.00
CA GLY A 128 4.43 -13.91 -28.87
C GLY A 128 5.15 -15.19 -28.46
N LEU A 129 4.66 -15.90 -27.44
CA LEU A 129 5.22 -17.20 -27.02
C LEU A 129 4.64 -18.36 -27.87
N PRO A 130 5.48 -19.35 -28.25
CA PRO A 130 5.00 -20.56 -28.91
C PRO A 130 4.07 -21.37 -27.99
N ALA A 131 3.04 -21.98 -28.59
CA ALA A 131 1.96 -22.70 -27.90
C ALA A 131 2.40 -23.67 -26.76
N PRO A 132 3.49 -24.47 -26.89
CA PRO A 132 3.91 -25.35 -25.80
C PRO A 132 4.41 -24.62 -24.54
N LEU A 133 4.95 -23.42 -24.67
CA LEU A 133 5.38 -22.63 -23.52
C LEU A 133 4.21 -21.99 -22.75
N LEU A 134 3.09 -21.75 -23.41
CA LEU A 134 1.87 -21.23 -22.78
C LEU A 134 1.34 -22.16 -21.68
N ILE A 135 1.42 -23.47 -21.88
CA ILE A 135 0.93 -24.47 -20.93
C ILE A 135 1.68 -24.38 -19.59
N ILE A 136 2.97 -24.07 -19.64
CA ILE A 136 3.81 -23.93 -18.43
C ILE A 136 3.67 -22.51 -17.83
N MET A 137 3.51 -21.50 -18.69
CA MET A 137 3.49 -20.10 -18.26
C MET A 137 2.22 -19.74 -17.49
N ILE A 138 1.05 -20.26 -17.90
CA ILE A 138 -0.24 -19.96 -17.24
C ILE A 138 -0.25 -20.38 -15.76
N PRO A 139 0.14 -21.59 -15.36
CA PRO A 139 0.24 -21.98 -13.96
C PRO A 139 1.22 -21.10 -13.16
N ILE A 140 2.37 -20.76 -13.75
CA ILE A 140 3.39 -19.92 -13.11
C ILE A 140 2.83 -18.52 -12.84
N GLU A 141 2.10 -17.94 -13.81
CA GLU A 141 1.51 -16.61 -13.65
C GLU A 141 0.40 -16.59 -12.60
N ILE A 142 -0.43 -17.64 -12.54
CA ILE A 142 -1.46 -17.79 -11.50
C ILE A 142 -0.82 -17.88 -10.10
N ILE A 143 0.24 -18.69 -9.96
CA ILE A 143 1.00 -18.78 -8.70
C ILE A 143 1.62 -17.42 -8.37
N GLY A 144 2.21 -16.73 -9.34
CA GLY A 144 2.77 -15.40 -9.19
C GLY A 144 1.73 -14.36 -8.74
N LEU A 145 0.52 -14.45 -9.27
CA LEU A 145 -0.59 -13.57 -8.93
C LEU A 145 -0.98 -13.69 -7.44
N ILE A 146 -0.99 -14.92 -6.90
CA ILE A 146 -1.27 -15.19 -5.48
C ILE A 146 -0.05 -14.87 -4.61
N ALA A 147 1.16 -15.13 -5.10
CA ALA A 147 2.39 -14.87 -4.36
C ALA A 147 2.66 -13.38 -4.12
N LYS A 148 2.24 -12.49 -5.04
CA LYS A 148 2.44 -11.03 -4.93
C LYS A 148 1.84 -10.45 -3.64
N PRO A 149 0.53 -10.60 -3.32
CA PRO A 149 -0.05 -10.08 -2.08
C PRO A 149 0.53 -10.76 -0.84
N PHE A 150 0.84 -12.05 -0.92
CA PHE A 150 1.47 -12.78 0.18
C PHE A 150 2.87 -12.23 0.50
N ALA A 151 3.70 -12.02 -0.53
CA ALA A 151 5.02 -11.43 -0.36
C ALA A 151 4.94 -9.99 0.18
N LEU A 152 3.94 -9.20 -0.24
CA LEU A 152 3.71 -7.86 0.27
C LEU A 152 3.35 -7.88 1.77
N ALA A 153 2.44 -8.76 2.18
CA ALA A 153 2.03 -8.91 3.57
C ALA A 153 3.21 -9.30 4.48
N ILE A 154 4.00 -10.31 4.06
CA ILE A 154 5.18 -10.75 4.81
C ILE A 154 6.24 -9.66 4.88
N ARG A 155 6.50 -8.96 3.78
CA ARG A 155 7.49 -7.87 3.75
C ARG A 155 7.12 -6.75 4.73
N LEU A 156 5.85 -6.34 4.74
CA LEU A 156 5.36 -5.29 5.64
C LEU A 156 5.47 -5.73 7.11
N PHE A 157 5.05 -6.95 7.41
CA PHE A 157 5.13 -7.55 8.73
C PHE A 157 6.59 -7.70 9.21
N ALA A 158 7.46 -8.30 8.39
CA ALA A 158 8.85 -8.57 8.74
C ALA A 158 9.65 -7.28 8.95
N ASN A 159 9.48 -6.27 8.09
CA ASN A 159 10.15 -4.98 8.26
C ASN A 159 9.76 -4.30 9.56
N MET A 160 8.49 -4.39 9.96
CA MET A 160 8.02 -3.77 11.20
C MET A 160 8.55 -4.49 12.43
N ILE A 161 8.55 -5.82 12.45
CA ILE A 161 9.12 -6.60 13.55
C ILE A 161 10.64 -6.37 13.66
N ALA A 162 11.34 -6.40 12.54
CA ALA A 162 12.78 -6.15 12.52
C ALA A 162 13.13 -4.75 13.06
N GLY A 163 12.37 -3.73 12.65
CA GLY A 163 12.53 -2.36 13.18
C GLY A 163 12.28 -2.27 14.68
N HIS A 164 11.25 -2.95 15.17
CA HIS A 164 10.90 -2.96 16.59
C HIS A 164 11.97 -3.67 17.45
N ILE A 165 12.44 -4.81 16.98
CA ILE A 165 13.54 -5.53 17.63
C ILE A 165 14.83 -4.70 17.65
N ALA A 166 15.16 -4.03 16.53
CA ALA A 166 16.32 -3.16 16.47
C ALA A 166 16.26 -2.03 17.52
N ILE A 167 15.10 -1.37 17.66
CA ILE A 167 14.92 -0.32 18.68
C ILE A 167 15.08 -0.89 20.09
N LEU A 168 14.50 -2.06 20.38
CA LEU A 168 14.61 -2.70 21.69
C LEU A 168 16.04 -3.12 22.04
N VAL A 169 16.86 -3.44 21.06
CA VAL A 169 18.28 -3.82 21.27
C VAL A 169 19.15 -2.59 21.54
N PHE A 170 18.80 -1.42 20.97
CA PHE A 170 19.57 -0.19 21.16
C PHE A 170 19.12 0.65 22.37
N LEU A 171 18.01 0.32 23.00
CA LEU A 171 17.46 1.02 24.17
C LEU A 171 17.91 0.36 25.48
#